data_ae762c6ae5aa991670ea32d8002f2a10
#
_entry.id   ae762c6ae5aa991670ea32d8002f2a10
#
_cell.length_a   1.000
_cell.length_b   1.000
_cell.length_c   1.000
_cell.angle_alpha   90.00
_cell.angle_beta   90.00
_cell.angle_gamma   90.00
#
_symmetry.space_group_name_H-M   'P 1'
#
loop_
_entity.id
_entity.type
_entity.pdbx_description
1 polymer ?
#
loop_
_entity_poly.entity_id
_entity_poly.type
_entity_poly.pdbx_seq_one_letter_code
_entity_poly.pdbx_strand_id
1 'polypeptide(L)'
;AGLAARAQETPTVTARVEPDSIMIGDRFDYVIDVEKDLVQVVEFPVFDPRDGKIELVENCPVDTLERDGRRLKLRKRYRLAAFDAGTYHLGTAHVLYADKNILDTLRSTDSVYLEVATFQIDSTSQSIYDLKAQKNLPFRFREVSGYVKWGVFFLLMLLAAGYALKRY
;
A
#
# COMPACT_ATOMS: atom_id res chain seq x y z
N ALA A 1 -13.47 -55.49 -20.50
CA ALA A 1 -13.84 -54.19 -19.99
C ALA A 1 -12.71 -53.68 -19.08
N GLY A 2 -11.78 -52.92 -19.66
CA GLY A 2 -10.70 -52.32 -18.89
C GLY A 2 -11.23 -51.11 -18.09
N LEU A 3 -11.21 -51.18 -16.79
CA LEU A 3 -11.31 -50.04 -15.93
C LEU A 3 -10.02 -49.25 -16.07
N ALA A 4 -10.05 -48.16 -16.85
CA ALA A 4 -8.97 -47.18 -16.87
C ALA A 4 -8.98 -46.55 -15.46
N ALA A 5 -7.99 -46.93 -14.62
CA ALA A 5 -7.69 -46.23 -13.41
C ALA A 5 -7.35 -44.75 -13.81
N ARG A 6 -8.28 -43.83 -13.57
CA ARG A 6 -7.99 -42.42 -13.70
C ARG A 6 -6.92 -42.09 -12.67
N ALA A 7 -5.73 -41.83 -13.12
CA ALA A 7 -4.67 -41.28 -12.29
C ALA A 7 -5.23 -40.02 -11.60
N GLN A 8 -5.17 -40.02 -10.29
CA GLN A 8 -5.56 -38.87 -9.48
C GLN A 8 -4.60 -37.73 -9.86
N GLU A 9 -5.11 -36.67 -10.45
CA GLU A 9 -4.28 -35.51 -10.78
C GLU A 9 -3.81 -34.87 -9.46
N THR A 10 -2.51 -34.78 -9.29
CA THR A 10 -1.90 -34.05 -8.19
C THR A 10 -2.19 -32.56 -8.37
N PRO A 11 -2.52 -31.83 -7.29
CA PRO A 11 -2.74 -30.38 -7.37
C PRO A 11 -1.48 -29.66 -7.88
N THR A 12 -1.70 -28.62 -8.66
CA THR A 12 -0.61 -27.76 -9.16
C THR A 12 -0.55 -26.49 -8.35
N VAL A 13 0.67 -26.11 -7.92
CA VAL A 13 0.93 -24.90 -7.13
C VAL A 13 1.82 -23.97 -7.94
N THR A 14 1.40 -22.73 -8.10
CA THR A 14 2.20 -21.65 -8.67
C THR A 14 2.27 -20.49 -7.71
N ALA A 15 3.43 -19.81 -7.65
CA ALA A 15 3.62 -18.65 -6.80
C ALA A 15 4.27 -17.52 -7.59
N ARG A 16 3.88 -16.28 -7.28
CA ARG A 16 4.45 -15.08 -7.88
C ARG A 16 4.29 -13.88 -6.96
N VAL A 17 5.01 -12.81 -7.27
CA VAL A 17 4.82 -11.48 -6.66
C VAL A 17 4.24 -10.50 -7.68
N GLU A 18 3.45 -9.57 -7.20
CA GLU A 18 2.83 -8.53 -7.99
C GLU A 18 2.90 -7.18 -7.24
N PRO A 19 3.64 -6.18 -7.75
CA PRO A 19 4.63 -6.23 -8.83
C PRO A 19 5.94 -6.93 -8.41
N ASP A 20 6.80 -7.27 -9.36
CA ASP A 20 8.10 -7.92 -9.16
C ASP A 20 9.23 -6.96 -8.76
N SER A 21 9.01 -5.65 -8.97
CA SER A 21 9.91 -4.58 -8.57
C SER A 21 9.14 -3.46 -7.87
N ILE A 22 9.63 -3.02 -6.72
CA ILE A 22 9.01 -1.99 -5.87
C ILE A 22 10.05 -1.03 -5.32
N MET A 23 9.59 0.08 -4.74
CA MET A 23 10.42 0.98 -3.94
C MET A 23 10.36 0.60 -2.45
N ILE A 24 11.36 1.04 -1.67
CA ILE A 24 11.35 0.86 -0.21
C ILE A 24 10.07 1.44 0.38
N GLY A 25 9.35 0.65 1.20
CA GLY A 25 8.10 1.02 1.87
C GLY A 25 6.85 0.78 1.04
N ASP A 26 6.97 0.41 -0.24
CA ASP A 26 5.82 0.03 -1.05
C ASP A 26 5.28 -1.34 -0.65
N ARG A 27 4.02 -1.55 -0.98
CA ARG A 27 3.33 -2.81 -0.76
C ARG A 27 3.32 -3.63 -2.03
N PHE A 28 3.42 -4.95 -1.86
CA PHE A 28 3.31 -5.91 -2.94
C PHE A 28 2.47 -7.11 -2.49
N ASP A 29 1.91 -7.81 -3.44
CA ASP A 29 1.12 -9.01 -3.18
C ASP A 29 1.93 -10.26 -3.53
N TYR A 30 2.13 -11.14 -2.55
CA TYR A 30 2.61 -12.50 -2.77
C TYR A 30 1.41 -13.40 -3.01
N VAL A 31 1.32 -13.93 -4.22
CA VAL A 31 0.15 -14.66 -4.71
C VAL A 31 0.50 -16.13 -4.89
N ILE A 32 -0.30 -17.01 -4.30
CA ILE A 32 -0.23 -18.46 -4.47
C ILE A 32 -1.52 -18.92 -5.12
N ASP A 33 -1.41 -19.49 -6.32
CA ASP A 33 -2.52 -20.12 -7.02
C ASP A 33 -2.39 -21.64 -6.94
N VAL A 34 -3.49 -22.29 -6.63
CA VAL A 34 -3.57 -23.75 -6.51
C VAL A 34 -4.74 -24.29 -7.34
N GLU A 35 -4.43 -25.20 -8.25
CA GLU A 35 -5.46 -25.98 -8.96
C GLU A 35 -5.60 -27.35 -8.33
N LYS A 36 -6.81 -27.71 -7.90
CA LYS A 36 -7.10 -28.95 -7.19
C LYS A 36 -8.43 -29.58 -7.61
N ASP A 37 -8.63 -30.84 -7.29
CA ASP A 37 -9.96 -31.49 -7.34
C ASP A 37 -10.83 -31.06 -6.16
N LEU A 38 -12.13 -31.08 -6.35
CA LEU A 38 -13.13 -30.68 -5.34
C LEU A 38 -13.00 -31.46 -4.02
N VAL A 39 -12.61 -32.74 -4.10
CA VAL A 39 -12.48 -33.63 -2.93
C VAL A 39 -11.17 -33.44 -2.15
N GLN A 40 -10.21 -32.77 -2.74
CA GLN A 40 -8.91 -32.52 -2.13
C GLN A 40 -9.00 -31.32 -1.18
N VAL A 41 -8.32 -31.38 -0.07
CA VAL A 41 -8.20 -30.28 0.90
C VAL A 41 -6.81 -29.66 0.76
N VAL A 42 -6.76 -28.34 0.74
CA VAL A 42 -5.52 -27.59 0.62
C VAL A 42 -5.48 -26.58 1.76
N GLU A 43 -4.35 -26.52 2.46
CA GLU A 43 -4.08 -25.55 3.50
C GLU A 43 -2.88 -24.68 3.07
N PHE A 44 -3.11 -23.37 3.03
CA PHE A 44 -2.08 -22.41 2.68
C PHE A 44 -1.18 -22.12 3.87
N PRO A 45 0.12 -21.91 3.65
CA PRO A 45 1.06 -21.62 4.73
C PRO A 45 0.71 -20.31 5.43
N VAL A 46 1.10 -20.19 6.69
CA VAL A 46 1.18 -18.90 7.36
C VAL A 46 2.48 -18.26 6.88
N PHE A 47 2.38 -17.04 6.36
CA PHE A 47 3.57 -16.29 5.98
C PHE A 47 4.34 -15.90 7.25
N ASP A 48 5.59 -16.36 7.34
CA ASP A 48 6.49 -16.03 8.44
C ASP A 48 7.66 -15.17 7.90
N PRO A 49 7.75 -13.89 8.27
CA PRO A 49 8.84 -13.00 7.86
C PRO A 49 10.13 -13.36 8.64
N ARG A 50 10.88 -14.36 8.15
CA ARG A 50 12.05 -14.90 8.84
C ARG A 50 13.17 -13.89 9.11
N ASP A 51 13.29 -12.84 8.28
CA ASP A 51 14.42 -11.90 8.34
C ASP A 51 14.02 -10.51 8.88
N GLY A 52 12.77 -10.27 9.23
CA GLY A 52 12.29 -8.96 9.70
C GLY A 52 12.38 -7.83 8.68
N LYS A 53 12.77 -8.15 7.43
CA LYS A 53 12.92 -7.18 6.33
C LYS A 53 11.66 -7.02 5.50
N ILE A 54 10.82 -8.04 5.54
CA ILE A 54 9.51 -8.06 4.89
C ILE A 54 8.47 -8.27 5.97
N GLU A 55 7.48 -7.42 6.02
CA GLU A 55 6.39 -7.49 6.99
C GLU A 55 5.07 -7.90 6.33
N LEU A 56 4.28 -8.69 7.03
CA LEU A 56 2.92 -9.05 6.62
C LEU A 56 1.98 -7.92 7.01
N VAL A 57 1.49 -7.19 6.01
CA VAL A 57 0.52 -6.10 6.20
C VAL A 57 -0.89 -6.64 6.32
N GLU A 58 -1.26 -7.58 5.45
CA GLU A 58 -2.61 -8.14 5.40
C GLU A 58 -2.60 -9.59 4.91
N ASN A 59 -3.33 -10.44 5.62
CA ASN A 59 -3.57 -11.82 5.23
C ASN A 59 -4.95 -11.91 4.57
N CYS A 60 -5.00 -11.80 3.24
CA CYS A 60 -6.25 -11.82 2.50
C CYS A 60 -6.92 -13.21 2.59
N PRO A 61 -8.25 -13.30 2.56
CA PRO A 61 -8.96 -14.57 2.49
C PRO A 61 -8.60 -15.34 1.21
N VAL A 62 -8.92 -16.63 1.20
CA VAL A 62 -8.75 -17.47 0.01
C VAL A 62 -9.90 -17.19 -0.96
N ASP A 63 -9.56 -16.83 -2.17
CA ASP A 63 -10.51 -16.59 -3.26
C ASP A 63 -10.62 -17.81 -4.16
N THR A 64 -11.83 -18.10 -4.65
CA THR A 64 -12.05 -19.10 -5.71
C THR A 64 -12.15 -18.38 -7.04
N LEU A 65 -11.13 -18.53 -7.88
CA LEU A 65 -11.07 -17.85 -9.19
C LEU A 65 -11.96 -18.53 -10.22
N GLU A 66 -11.92 -19.87 -10.24
CA GLU A 66 -12.58 -20.65 -11.27
C GLU A 66 -13.06 -21.98 -10.68
N ARG A 67 -14.23 -22.40 -11.16
CA ARG A 67 -14.78 -23.71 -10.86
C ARG A 67 -15.29 -24.33 -12.14
N ASP A 68 -14.56 -25.33 -12.62
CA ASP A 68 -14.93 -26.11 -13.80
C ASP A 68 -15.20 -27.57 -13.38
N GLY A 69 -16.48 -27.92 -13.25
CA GLY A 69 -16.91 -29.22 -12.81
C GLY A 69 -16.29 -29.63 -11.47
N ARG A 70 -15.28 -30.50 -11.51
CA ARG A 70 -14.55 -30.99 -10.34
C ARG A 70 -13.25 -30.22 -10.05
N ARG A 71 -12.78 -29.40 -10.99
CA ARG A 71 -11.56 -28.58 -10.81
C ARG A 71 -11.90 -27.26 -10.15
N LEU A 72 -11.09 -26.90 -9.18
CA LEU A 72 -11.14 -25.63 -8.45
C LEU A 72 -9.78 -24.94 -8.55
N LYS A 73 -9.83 -23.68 -8.93
CA LYS A 73 -8.67 -22.80 -8.88
C LYS A 73 -8.82 -21.82 -7.72
N LEU A 74 -7.96 -21.98 -6.73
CA LEU A 74 -7.94 -21.17 -5.52
C LEU A 74 -6.76 -20.19 -5.58
N ARG A 75 -6.97 -18.99 -5.06
CA ARG A 75 -5.95 -17.96 -4.92
C ARG A 75 -5.83 -17.51 -3.48
N LYS A 76 -4.62 -17.50 -2.97
CA LYS A 76 -4.26 -16.91 -1.70
C LYS A 76 -3.32 -15.74 -1.93
N ARG A 77 -3.64 -14.58 -1.35
CA ARG A 77 -2.82 -13.37 -1.42
C ARG A 77 -2.36 -12.99 -0.02
N TYR A 78 -1.08 -12.65 0.08
CA TYR A 78 -0.48 -12.04 1.25
C TYR A 78 0.02 -10.67 0.84
N ARG A 79 -0.51 -9.62 1.45
CA ARG A 79 -0.02 -8.27 1.21
C ARG A 79 1.13 -7.99 2.13
N LEU A 80 2.27 -7.70 1.54
CA LEU A 80 3.56 -7.56 2.20
C LEU A 80 4.12 -6.16 1.96
N ALA A 81 5.04 -5.72 2.81
CA ALA A 81 5.83 -4.51 2.61
C ALA A 81 7.31 -4.81 2.89
N ALA A 82 8.22 -4.21 2.10
CA ALA A 82 9.66 -4.34 2.28
C ALA A 82 10.26 -2.98 2.67
N PHE A 83 11.13 -2.98 3.70
CA PHE A 83 11.71 -1.75 4.27
C PHE A 83 13.19 -1.59 4.01
N ASP A 84 13.85 -2.56 3.40
CA ASP A 84 15.25 -2.49 3.00
C ASP A 84 15.38 -2.67 1.49
N ALA A 85 16.35 -1.98 0.88
CA ALA A 85 16.67 -2.17 -0.54
C ALA A 85 17.43 -3.48 -0.76
N GLY A 86 17.18 -4.12 -1.88
CA GLY A 86 17.90 -5.33 -2.29
C GLY A 86 17.03 -6.30 -3.06
N THR A 87 17.62 -7.43 -3.44
CA THR A 87 16.90 -8.54 -4.08
C THR A 87 16.56 -9.58 -3.02
N TYR A 88 15.28 -9.84 -2.87
CA TYR A 88 14.76 -10.83 -1.91
C TYR A 88 14.40 -12.11 -2.63
N HIS A 89 14.88 -13.22 -2.10
CA HIS A 89 14.53 -14.55 -2.56
C HIS A 89 13.47 -15.14 -1.63
N LEU A 90 12.21 -15.09 -2.04
CA LEU A 90 11.08 -15.61 -1.26
C LEU A 90 10.99 -17.15 -1.30
N GLY A 91 11.78 -17.76 -2.18
CA GLY A 91 11.83 -19.21 -2.33
C GLY A 91 10.62 -19.78 -3.06
N THR A 92 10.34 -21.05 -2.79
CA THR A 92 9.20 -21.78 -3.35
C THR A 92 8.05 -21.78 -2.35
N ALA A 93 6.81 -21.62 -2.83
CA ALA A 93 5.63 -21.76 -1.99
C ALA A 93 5.43 -23.22 -1.58
N HIS A 94 5.11 -23.43 -0.32
CA HIS A 94 4.78 -24.75 0.25
C HIS A 94 3.32 -24.75 0.65
N VAL A 95 2.55 -25.70 0.12
CA VAL A 95 1.12 -25.82 0.40
C VAL A 95 0.84 -27.24 0.89
N LEU A 96 0.21 -27.37 2.04
CA LEU A 96 -0.23 -28.66 2.55
C LEU A 96 -1.44 -29.14 1.75
N TYR A 97 -1.42 -30.40 1.39
CA TYR A 97 -2.42 -31.03 0.60
C TYR A 97 -2.84 -32.35 1.25
N ALA A 98 -4.13 -32.56 1.38
CA ALA A 98 -4.70 -33.79 1.90
C ALA A 98 -5.71 -34.38 0.92
N ASP A 99 -5.55 -35.66 0.63
CA ASP A 99 -6.49 -36.47 -0.13
C ASP A 99 -6.66 -37.80 0.58
N LYS A 100 -7.91 -38.24 0.79
CA LYS A 100 -8.35 -39.48 1.47
C LYS A 100 -7.37 -40.12 2.47
N ASN A 101 -6.18 -40.54 1.99
CA ASN A 101 -5.16 -41.25 2.77
C ASN A 101 -3.75 -40.67 2.59
N ILE A 102 -3.62 -39.55 1.86
CA ILE A 102 -2.35 -38.93 1.56
C ILE A 102 -2.35 -37.53 2.21
N LEU A 103 -1.35 -37.26 3.00
CA LEU A 103 -1.00 -35.94 3.47
C LEU A 103 0.39 -35.63 2.96
N ASP A 104 0.52 -34.62 2.10
CA ASP A 104 1.78 -34.25 1.49
C ASP A 104 1.94 -32.74 1.38
N THR A 105 3.15 -32.28 1.12
CA THR A 105 3.46 -30.87 0.91
C THR A 105 3.82 -30.62 -0.54
N LEU A 106 2.98 -29.88 -1.23
CA LEU A 106 3.24 -29.44 -2.59
C LEU A 106 4.13 -28.21 -2.58
N ARG A 107 5.01 -28.13 -3.56
CA ARG A 107 5.91 -26.98 -3.76
C ARG A 107 5.62 -26.35 -5.11
N SER A 108 5.74 -25.03 -5.19
CA SER A 108 5.70 -24.35 -6.48
C SER A 108 6.92 -24.72 -7.28
N THR A 109 6.75 -24.79 -8.60
CA THR A 109 7.84 -25.13 -9.52
C THR A 109 8.93 -24.05 -9.53
N ASP A 110 8.50 -22.79 -9.49
CA ASP A 110 9.38 -21.63 -9.62
C ASP A 110 9.65 -20.97 -8.27
N SER A 111 10.89 -20.48 -8.14
CA SER A 111 11.29 -19.62 -7.03
C SER A 111 10.90 -18.18 -7.31
N VAL A 112 10.39 -17.52 -6.31
CA VAL A 112 9.90 -16.14 -6.41
C VAL A 112 10.97 -15.17 -5.95
N TYR A 113 11.21 -14.13 -6.73
CA TYR A 113 12.14 -13.05 -6.44
C TYR A 113 11.39 -11.73 -6.42
N LEU A 114 11.86 -10.82 -5.56
CA LEU A 114 11.39 -9.44 -5.46
C LEU A 114 12.58 -8.51 -5.50
N GLU A 115 12.55 -7.49 -6.35
CA GLU A 115 13.52 -6.42 -6.37
C GLU A 115 12.97 -5.18 -5.65
N VAL A 116 13.71 -4.71 -4.64
CA VAL A 116 13.37 -3.51 -3.87
C VAL A 116 14.41 -2.43 -4.15
N ALA A 117 14.00 -1.41 -4.90
CA ALA A 117 14.84 -0.28 -5.23
C ALA A 117 14.77 0.81 -4.17
N THR A 118 15.84 1.58 -4.03
CA THR A 118 15.87 2.80 -3.22
C THR A 118 15.90 4.03 -4.11
N PHE A 119 15.47 5.16 -3.57
CA PHE A 119 15.62 6.44 -4.24
C PHE A 119 17.11 6.78 -4.35
N GLN A 120 17.62 6.93 -5.56
CA GLN A 120 18.92 7.52 -5.76
C GLN A 120 18.78 9.03 -5.56
N ILE A 121 19.22 9.50 -4.40
CA ILE A 121 19.35 10.94 -4.18
C ILE A 121 20.59 11.37 -4.92
N ASP A 122 20.41 12.05 -6.04
CA ASP A 122 21.51 12.68 -6.76
C ASP A 122 22.09 13.80 -5.89
N SER A 123 23.17 13.49 -5.15
CA SER A 123 23.85 14.42 -4.24
C SER A 123 24.56 15.54 -4.98
N THR A 124 24.63 15.50 -6.31
CA THR A 124 25.16 16.59 -7.15
C THR A 124 24.17 17.71 -7.39
N SER A 125 22.89 17.49 -7.23
CA SER A 125 21.85 18.51 -7.31
C SER A 125 21.38 18.95 -5.91
N GLN A 126 22.33 19.28 -5.02
CA GLN A 126 22.03 20.00 -3.78
C GLN A 126 21.69 21.46 -4.05
N SER A 127 20.77 21.75 -4.95
CA SER A 127 20.00 22.96 -4.80
C SER A 127 18.99 22.69 -3.68
N ILE A 128 19.37 23.04 -2.45
CA ILE A 128 18.40 23.31 -1.39
C ILE A 128 17.44 24.30 -2.04
N TYR A 129 16.26 23.81 -2.40
CA TYR A 129 15.18 24.71 -2.79
C TYR A 129 14.93 25.56 -1.57
N ASP A 130 15.43 26.79 -1.62
CA ASP A 130 15.22 27.79 -0.60
C ASP A 130 13.74 27.76 -0.23
N LEU A 131 13.47 27.63 1.05
CA LEU A 131 12.11 27.71 1.57
C LEU A 131 11.42 28.86 0.86
N LYS A 132 10.35 28.60 0.15
CA LYS A 132 9.56 29.61 -0.54
C LYS A 132 9.49 30.84 0.35
N ALA A 133 10.12 31.94 -0.07
CA ALA A 133 10.13 33.18 0.68
C ALA A 133 8.70 33.48 1.16
N GLN A 134 8.56 33.85 2.40
CA GLN A 134 7.25 34.20 2.97
C GLN A 134 6.59 35.17 2.00
N LYS A 135 5.43 34.80 1.50
CA LYS A 135 4.66 35.62 0.59
C LYS A 135 4.27 36.87 1.35
N ASN A 136 5.02 37.97 1.12
CA ASN A 136 4.64 39.27 1.66
C ASN A 136 3.25 39.61 1.12
N LEU A 137 2.26 39.51 1.96
CA LEU A 137 0.90 39.93 1.62
C LEU A 137 0.91 41.47 1.49
N PRO A 138 0.61 42.01 0.31
CA PRO A 138 0.54 43.47 0.17
C PRO A 138 -0.57 43.97 1.12
N PHE A 139 -0.23 45.02 1.89
CA PHE A 139 -1.17 45.70 2.78
C PHE A 139 -2.37 46.18 1.96
N ARG A 140 -3.54 45.69 2.23
CA ARG A 140 -4.79 46.07 1.57
C ARG A 140 -5.49 47.13 2.42
N PHE A 141 -5.50 48.38 1.96
CA PHE A 141 -6.26 49.47 2.61
C PHE A 141 -7.71 49.13 2.93
N ARG A 142 -8.30 48.19 2.20
CA ARG A 142 -9.67 47.72 2.42
C ARG A 142 -9.88 47.05 3.77
N GLU A 143 -8.84 46.45 4.35
CA GLU A 143 -8.93 45.79 5.67
C GLU A 143 -8.99 46.80 6.81
N VAL A 144 -8.38 47.98 6.63
CA VAL A 144 -8.31 49.04 7.64
C VAL A 144 -9.38 50.11 7.44
N SER A 145 -10.06 50.10 6.27
CA SER A 145 -11.00 51.17 5.91
C SER A 145 -12.15 51.32 6.93
N GLY A 146 -12.57 50.27 7.58
CA GLY A 146 -13.58 50.31 8.65
C GLY A 146 -13.11 51.10 9.86
N TYR A 147 -11.91 50.84 10.34
CA TYR A 147 -11.33 51.52 11.49
C TYR A 147 -11.01 52.98 11.20
N VAL A 148 -10.55 53.30 9.99
CA VAL A 148 -10.30 54.64 9.55
C VAL A 148 -11.58 55.49 9.52
N LYS A 149 -12.71 54.96 9.03
CA LYS A 149 -14.01 55.66 9.05
C LYS A 149 -14.47 55.97 10.46
N TRP A 150 -14.38 55.03 11.39
CA TRP A 150 -14.72 55.24 12.77
C TRP A 150 -13.76 56.24 13.47
N GLY A 151 -12.48 56.22 13.17
CA GLY A 151 -11.50 57.15 13.64
C GLY A 151 -11.80 58.60 13.21
N VAL A 152 -12.12 58.78 11.91
CA VAL A 152 -12.51 60.09 11.38
C VAL A 152 -13.82 60.59 12.03
N PHE A 153 -14.81 59.69 12.19
CA PHE A 153 -16.06 60.05 12.86
C PHE A 153 -15.84 60.55 14.32
N PHE A 154 -15.03 59.82 15.09
CA PHE A 154 -14.67 60.23 16.46
C PHE A 154 -13.92 61.57 16.50
N LEU A 155 -13.00 61.82 15.58
CA LEU A 155 -12.25 63.06 15.46
C LEU A 155 -13.20 64.25 15.19
N LEU A 156 -14.14 64.08 14.24
CA LEU A 156 -15.16 65.10 13.95
C LEU A 156 -16.08 65.38 15.14
N MET A 157 -16.44 64.39 15.89
CA MET A 157 -17.26 64.52 17.09
C MET A 157 -16.53 65.33 18.21
N LEU A 158 -15.23 65.03 18.41
CA LEU A 158 -14.39 65.79 19.36
C LEU A 158 -14.21 67.24 18.96
N LEU A 159 -14.02 67.52 17.66
CA LEU A 159 -13.93 68.88 17.15
C LEU A 159 -15.26 69.64 17.34
N ALA A 160 -16.37 69.00 17.07
CA ALA A 160 -17.71 69.61 17.27
C ALA A 160 -17.97 69.88 18.75
N ALA A 161 -17.60 68.96 19.67
CA ALA A 161 -17.73 69.16 21.11
C ALA A 161 -16.83 70.33 21.62
N GLY A 162 -15.58 70.37 21.13
CA GLY A 162 -14.65 71.50 21.48
C GLY A 162 -15.12 72.85 20.95
N TYR A 163 -15.73 72.91 19.77
CA TYR A 163 -16.34 74.11 19.20
C TYR A 163 -17.55 74.54 20.02
N ALA A 164 -18.42 73.62 20.41
CA ALA A 164 -19.60 73.87 21.24
C ALA A 164 -19.18 74.45 22.63
N LEU A 165 -18.16 73.84 23.27
CA LEU A 165 -17.65 74.32 24.56
C LEU A 165 -17.01 75.74 24.49
N LYS A 166 -16.40 76.09 23.36
CA LYS A 166 -15.80 77.45 23.17
C LYS A 166 -16.86 78.50 22.89
N ARG A 167 -18.03 78.14 22.44
CA ARG A 167 -19.12 79.06 22.07
C ARG A 167 -20.07 79.31 23.25
N TYR A 168 -20.10 78.42 24.23
CA TYR A 168 -20.82 78.61 25.49
C TYR A 168 -19.91 79.30 26.54
#